data_3c40cffa72fa72b6b404029a5654477b
#
_entry.id   3c40cffa72fa72b6b404029a5654477b
#
_cell.length_a   1.000
_cell.length_b   1.000
_cell.length_c   1.000
_cell.angle_alpha   90.00
_cell.angle_beta   90.00
_cell.angle_gamma   90.00
#
_symmetry.space_group_name_H-M   'P 1'
#
loop_
_entity.id
_entity.type
_entity.pdbx_description
1 polymer ?
#
loop_
_entity_poly.entity_id
_entity_poly.type
_entity_poly.pdbx_seq_one_letter_code
_entity_poly.pdbx_strand_id
1 'polypeptide(L)'
;RRAVAGTKVVIHQGTYRECVRPQAGGEGPEKMVFYEAAGDGDVVIKASEEVTEFEKSTGWIMGEIEGEEKTPIIWCHHLNPEQFKGYNPFCAVNILHDRLFIEYDKTDMTPYLNRRGMVFCDGKPLVQVALYRQMTEQPGSYWVEANGQTIHFRLENDEDPRMHTIELTCREQCFAPEIPFLSYIHVKGITCAHAAMGAPVTQRGALSCMRGHHWIIENCTIDWSNAVGIDIGNECWHHDILPDQQIGYTIIRGCHIKDVGVCGIAGLFAEHVLIEDNLIEGTGWQKM
;
A
#
# COMPACT_ATOMS: atom_id res chain seq x y z
N ARG A 1 -5.40 24.01 -8.21
CA ARG A 1 -6.25 24.84 -7.28
C ARG A 1 -6.44 24.05 -6.00
N ARG A 2 -6.36 24.69 -4.85
CA ARG A 2 -6.71 24.07 -3.57
C ARG A 2 -8.23 23.89 -3.51
N ALA A 3 -8.69 22.68 -3.17
CA ALA A 3 -10.10 22.45 -2.84
C ALA A 3 -10.42 23.15 -1.51
N VAL A 4 -11.61 23.73 -1.43
CA VAL A 4 -12.17 24.37 -0.24
C VAL A 4 -13.59 23.85 -0.01
N ALA A 5 -14.23 24.19 1.11
CA ALA A 5 -15.60 23.75 1.39
C ALA A 5 -16.55 23.99 0.20
N GLY A 6 -17.33 22.98 -0.14
CA GLY A 6 -18.24 22.98 -1.28
C GLY A 6 -17.58 22.72 -2.65
N THR A 7 -16.26 22.48 -2.70
CA THR A 7 -15.56 22.14 -3.96
C THR A 7 -15.85 20.71 -4.37
N LYS A 8 -16.13 20.50 -5.68
CA LYS A 8 -16.16 19.19 -6.31
C LYS A 8 -14.94 19.05 -7.23
N VAL A 9 -14.06 18.10 -6.90
CA VAL A 9 -12.95 17.67 -7.75
C VAL A 9 -13.43 16.46 -8.55
N VAL A 10 -13.54 16.63 -9.86
CA VAL A 10 -13.91 15.55 -10.79
C VAL A 10 -12.63 15.02 -11.42
N ILE A 11 -12.43 13.71 -11.30
CA ILE A 11 -11.21 13.03 -11.74
C ILE A 11 -11.57 12.16 -12.95
N HIS A 12 -10.96 12.43 -14.07
CA HIS A 12 -11.19 11.67 -15.32
C HIS A 12 -10.46 10.34 -15.30
N GLN A 13 -10.83 9.44 -16.20
CA GLN A 13 -10.18 8.14 -16.34
C GLN A 13 -8.65 8.27 -16.46
N GLY A 14 -7.93 7.37 -15.84
CA GLY A 14 -6.46 7.34 -15.94
C GLY A 14 -5.79 6.72 -14.72
N THR A 15 -4.49 6.48 -14.87
CA THR A 15 -3.62 6.05 -13.78
C THR A 15 -2.78 7.23 -13.30
N TYR A 16 -2.93 7.57 -12.03
CA TYR A 16 -2.26 8.69 -11.38
C TYR A 16 -1.26 8.15 -10.37
N ARG A 17 0.04 8.35 -10.62
CA ARG A 17 1.12 7.86 -9.73
C ARG A 17 1.48 8.93 -8.71
N GLU A 18 0.64 9.07 -7.72
CA GLU A 18 0.75 10.09 -6.69
C GLU A 18 0.07 9.68 -5.37
N CYS A 19 0.17 10.50 -4.37
CA CYS A 19 -0.72 10.48 -3.22
C CYS A 19 -1.54 11.77 -3.22
N VAL A 20 -2.85 11.66 -3.34
CA VAL A 20 -3.75 12.80 -3.21
C VAL A 20 -3.78 13.25 -1.76
N ARG A 21 -3.44 14.52 -1.52
CA ARG A 21 -3.34 15.10 -0.18
C ARG A 21 -4.30 16.28 0.01
N PRO A 22 -5.54 16.02 0.45
CA PRO A 22 -6.47 17.09 0.82
C PRO A 22 -5.85 18.04 1.87
N GLN A 23 -6.03 19.34 1.67
CA GLN A 23 -5.54 20.36 2.60
C GLN A 23 -6.68 21.11 3.29
N ALA A 24 -7.92 20.85 2.90
CA ALA A 24 -9.12 21.41 3.51
C ALA A 24 -10.25 20.40 3.46
N GLY A 25 -11.08 20.41 4.46
CA GLY A 25 -12.35 19.70 4.53
C GLY A 25 -13.53 20.61 4.21
N GLY A 26 -14.74 20.05 4.35
CA GLY A 26 -15.99 20.80 4.27
C GLY A 26 -16.34 21.49 5.59
N GLU A 27 -17.42 22.30 5.54
CA GLU A 27 -17.95 23.04 6.70
C GLU A 27 -19.25 22.40 7.23
N GLY A 28 -19.72 21.33 6.62
CA GLY A 28 -20.96 20.64 6.98
C GLY A 28 -21.45 19.75 5.84
N PRO A 29 -22.54 19.00 6.05
CA PRO A 29 -23.08 18.06 5.05
C PRO A 29 -23.47 18.75 3.73
N GLU A 30 -23.91 20.01 3.77
CA GLU A 30 -24.28 20.78 2.56
C GLU A 30 -23.07 21.43 1.86
N LYS A 31 -21.90 21.38 2.48
CA LYS A 31 -20.67 22.00 1.96
C LYS A 31 -19.47 21.05 2.06
N MET A 32 -19.66 19.80 1.73
CA MET A 32 -18.58 18.81 1.68
C MET A 32 -17.57 19.13 0.57
N VAL A 33 -16.37 18.61 0.71
CA VAL A 33 -15.39 18.56 -0.38
C VAL A 33 -15.51 17.19 -1.06
N PHE A 34 -15.73 17.18 -2.36
CA PHE A 34 -15.91 15.96 -3.14
C PHE A 34 -14.68 15.65 -3.97
N TYR A 35 -14.26 14.39 -3.95
CA TYR A 35 -13.29 13.79 -4.88
C TYR A 35 -14.00 12.62 -5.56
N GLU A 36 -14.39 12.79 -6.83
CA GLU A 36 -15.26 11.85 -7.52
C GLU A 36 -14.73 11.50 -8.89
N ALA A 37 -14.76 10.21 -9.23
CA ALA A 37 -14.51 9.76 -10.59
C ALA A 37 -15.55 10.33 -11.56
N ALA A 38 -15.12 10.78 -12.73
CA ALA A 38 -15.99 11.39 -13.74
C ALA A 38 -17.04 10.42 -14.33
N GLY A 39 -16.79 9.12 -14.21
CA GLY A 39 -17.64 8.09 -14.79
C GLY A 39 -17.36 7.81 -16.27
N ASP A 40 -16.25 8.29 -16.78
CA ASP A 40 -15.77 8.08 -18.16
C ASP A 40 -14.79 6.90 -18.30
N GLY A 41 -14.48 6.23 -17.20
CA GLY A 41 -13.61 5.05 -17.11
C GLY A 41 -12.98 4.92 -15.73
N ASP A 42 -12.02 4.02 -15.59
CA ASP A 42 -11.37 3.74 -14.32
C ASP A 42 -10.42 4.88 -13.89
N VAL A 43 -10.57 5.30 -12.66
CA VAL A 43 -9.67 6.25 -11.99
C VAL A 43 -8.83 5.48 -10.98
N VAL A 44 -7.53 5.32 -11.27
CA VAL A 44 -6.61 4.56 -10.44
C VAL A 44 -5.52 5.46 -9.89
N ILE A 45 -5.46 5.60 -8.58
CA ILE A 45 -4.36 6.29 -7.88
C ILE A 45 -3.41 5.20 -7.39
N LYS A 46 -2.20 5.18 -7.94
CA LYS A 46 -1.18 4.18 -7.64
C LYS A 46 -0.06 4.74 -6.77
N ALA A 47 0.26 4.00 -5.73
CA ALA A 47 1.42 4.28 -4.88
C ALA A 47 2.73 3.67 -5.41
N SER A 48 2.71 3.01 -6.56
CA SER A 48 3.86 2.45 -7.27
C SER A 48 4.35 3.34 -8.41
N GLU A 49 5.61 3.17 -8.79
CA GLU A 49 6.21 3.70 -10.02
C GLU A 49 6.62 2.57 -10.95
N GLU A 50 6.62 2.83 -12.25
CA GLU A 50 7.19 1.94 -13.24
C GLU A 50 8.71 2.07 -13.27
N VAL A 51 9.41 0.95 -13.46
CA VAL A 51 10.86 0.92 -13.58
C VAL A 51 11.25 0.22 -14.88
N THR A 52 12.32 0.70 -15.51
CA THR A 52 12.76 0.24 -16.85
C THR A 52 14.23 -0.13 -16.90
N GLU A 53 14.99 0.16 -15.86
CA GLU A 53 16.43 -0.10 -15.81
C GLU A 53 16.69 -1.42 -15.10
N PHE A 54 17.13 -2.42 -15.86
CA PHE A 54 17.39 -3.76 -15.36
C PHE A 54 18.74 -4.27 -15.85
N GLU A 55 19.45 -4.97 -14.97
CA GLU A 55 20.64 -5.72 -15.34
C GLU A 55 20.53 -7.15 -14.83
N LYS A 56 21.33 -8.05 -15.40
CA LYS A 56 21.38 -9.43 -14.91
C LYS A 56 22.07 -9.44 -13.55
N SER A 57 21.38 -10.06 -12.57
CA SER A 57 21.96 -10.25 -11.24
C SER A 57 23.17 -11.20 -11.35
N THR A 58 24.29 -10.76 -10.81
CA THR A 58 25.53 -11.52 -10.78
C THR A 58 26.09 -11.57 -9.36
N GLY A 59 26.57 -12.69 -8.92
CA GLY A 59 27.41 -12.75 -7.73
C GLY A 59 26.78 -13.29 -6.45
N TRP A 60 25.50 -13.58 -6.40
CA TRP A 60 24.89 -14.19 -5.22
C TRP A 60 24.73 -15.70 -5.32
N ILE A 61 24.85 -16.27 -6.51
CA ILE A 61 24.87 -17.73 -6.70
C ILE A 61 26.33 -18.16 -6.69
N MET A 62 26.72 -18.81 -5.64
CA MET A 62 28.04 -19.40 -5.47
C MET A 62 28.01 -20.87 -5.90
N GLY A 63 28.34 -21.13 -7.16
CA GLY A 63 28.44 -22.47 -7.73
C GLY A 63 27.33 -22.86 -8.71
N GLU A 64 27.51 -23.97 -9.39
CA GLU A 64 26.50 -24.59 -10.24
C GLU A 64 25.41 -25.23 -9.36
N ILE A 65 24.16 -25.06 -9.75
CA ILE A 65 23.05 -25.79 -9.12
C ILE A 65 23.06 -27.18 -9.72
N GLU A 66 23.49 -28.16 -8.92
CA GLU A 66 23.56 -29.55 -9.36
C GLU A 66 22.19 -30.05 -9.83
N GLY A 67 22.11 -30.51 -11.09
CA GLY A 67 20.92 -31.15 -11.64
C GLY A 67 19.97 -30.26 -12.43
N GLU A 68 20.24 -28.97 -12.60
CA GLU A 68 19.39 -28.09 -13.43
C GLU A 68 19.90 -28.04 -14.88
N GLU A 69 19.03 -28.35 -15.83
CA GLU A 69 19.32 -28.25 -17.27
C GLU A 69 19.45 -26.77 -17.74
N LYS A 70 18.94 -25.79 -16.94
CA LYS A 70 18.95 -24.38 -17.28
C LYS A 70 19.15 -23.54 -16.04
N THR A 71 20.17 -22.69 -16.04
CA THR A 71 20.38 -21.70 -14.97
C THR A 71 19.27 -20.65 -14.97
N PRO A 72 18.59 -20.40 -13.83
CA PRO A 72 17.57 -19.36 -13.73
C PRO A 72 18.11 -17.99 -14.09
N ILE A 73 17.31 -17.19 -14.79
CA ILE A 73 17.66 -15.81 -15.12
C ILE A 73 17.09 -14.89 -14.06
N ILE A 74 17.97 -14.34 -13.22
CA ILE A 74 17.62 -13.38 -12.19
C ILE A 74 18.07 -11.99 -12.65
N TRP A 75 17.19 -11.04 -12.51
CA TRP A 75 17.42 -9.64 -12.82
C TRP A 75 17.57 -8.82 -11.53
N CYS A 76 18.20 -7.67 -11.63
CA CYS A 76 18.21 -6.71 -10.53
C CYS A 76 17.88 -5.29 -11.02
N HIS A 77 17.37 -4.51 -10.07
CA HIS A 77 17.09 -3.09 -10.21
C HIS A 77 17.63 -2.34 -9.00
N HIS A 78 18.44 -1.33 -9.25
CA HIS A 78 18.95 -0.43 -8.22
C HIS A 78 17.93 0.69 -7.97
N LEU A 79 17.47 0.80 -6.74
CA LEU A 79 16.45 1.77 -6.37
C LEU A 79 17.00 3.20 -6.43
N ASN A 80 16.31 4.07 -7.13
CA ASN A 80 16.61 5.50 -7.12
C ASN A 80 15.95 6.15 -5.88
N PRO A 81 16.73 6.72 -4.93
CA PRO A 81 16.16 7.37 -3.75
C PRO A 81 15.17 8.51 -4.06
N GLU A 82 15.27 9.15 -5.21
CA GLU A 82 14.36 10.23 -5.63
C GLU A 82 12.93 9.75 -5.92
N GLN A 83 12.75 8.44 -6.18
CA GLN A 83 11.42 7.84 -6.34
C GLN A 83 10.64 7.81 -5.02
N PHE A 84 11.35 7.85 -3.89
CA PHE A 84 10.79 7.74 -2.55
C PHE A 84 10.72 9.11 -1.89
N LYS A 85 9.55 9.68 -1.83
CA LYS A 85 9.34 10.98 -1.16
C LYS A 85 9.24 10.78 0.37
N GLY A 86 10.39 10.58 1.00
CA GLY A 86 10.52 10.52 2.46
C GLY A 86 10.48 9.12 3.07
N TYR A 87 10.11 8.08 2.34
CA TYR A 87 10.03 6.73 2.86
C TYR A 87 10.26 5.67 1.78
N ASN A 88 11.28 4.83 1.98
CA ASN A 88 11.53 3.67 1.13
C ASN A 88 11.01 2.40 1.81
N PRO A 89 9.91 1.78 1.32
CA PRO A 89 9.33 0.59 1.93
C PRO A 89 10.25 -0.65 1.87
N PHE A 90 11.22 -0.67 0.97
CA PHE A 90 12.18 -1.77 0.87
C PHE A 90 13.29 -1.70 1.93
N CYS A 91 13.45 -0.57 2.64
CA CYS A 91 14.33 -0.47 3.80
C CYS A 91 13.68 -0.99 5.09
N ALA A 92 12.36 -1.03 5.17
CA ALA A 92 11.64 -1.46 6.35
C ALA A 92 11.35 -2.95 6.32
N VAL A 93 11.74 -3.67 7.38
CA VAL A 93 11.34 -5.06 7.59
C VAL A 93 9.90 -5.15 8.07
N ASN A 94 9.30 -6.28 7.81
CA ASN A 94 7.91 -6.54 8.16
C ASN A 94 7.75 -7.15 9.57
N ILE A 95 8.61 -6.76 10.49
CA ILE A 95 8.61 -7.28 11.85
C ILE A 95 7.89 -6.31 12.79
N LEU A 96 6.98 -6.86 13.60
CA LEU A 96 6.48 -6.18 14.78
C LEU A 96 7.51 -6.27 15.90
N HIS A 97 7.96 -5.14 16.38
CA HIS A 97 8.80 -5.09 17.59
C HIS A 97 8.00 -5.24 18.89
N ASP A 98 6.75 -5.66 18.78
CA ASP A 98 5.89 -5.84 19.92
C ASP A 98 6.12 -7.20 20.56
N ARG A 99 6.90 -7.21 21.62
CA ARG A 99 7.18 -8.40 22.41
C ARG A 99 5.94 -8.99 23.10
N LEU A 100 4.83 -8.28 23.14
CA LEU A 100 3.60 -8.77 23.71
C LEU A 100 2.92 -9.84 22.85
N PHE A 101 3.18 -9.82 21.53
CA PHE A 101 2.48 -10.68 20.58
C PHE A 101 3.38 -11.73 19.92
N ILE A 102 4.70 -11.61 20.02
CA ILE A 102 5.66 -12.51 19.37
C ILE A 102 6.58 -13.15 20.40
N GLU A 103 6.52 -14.47 20.52
CA GLU A 103 7.51 -15.26 21.25
C GLU A 103 8.68 -15.59 20.32
N TYR A 104 9.68 -14.74 20.27
CA TYR A 104 10.81 -14.82 19.33
C TYR A 104 11.58 -16.15 19.36
N ASP A 105 11.65 -16.78 20.51
CA ASP A 105 12.34 -18.07 20.75
C ASP A 105 11.52 -19.28 20.26
N LYS A 106 10.23 -19.10 19.97
CA LYS A 106 9.32 -20.15 19.54
C LYS A 106 8.72 -19.90 18.15
N THR A 107 8.96 -18.75 17.57
CA THR A 107 8.37 -18.34 16.30
C THR A 107 9.39 -18.42 15.18
N ASP A 108 9.02 -19.00 14.03
CA ASP A 108 9.80 -18.85 12.80
C ASP A 108 9.77 -17.39 12.37
N MET A 109 10.91 -16.71 12.53
CA MET A 109 11.05 -15.30 12.21
C MET A 109 11.32 -15.04 10.72
N THR A 110 11.53 -16.07 9.93
CA THR A 110 11.86 -15.93 8.49
C THR A 110 10.85 -15.10 7.71
N PRO A 111 9.52 -15.30 7.85
CA PRO A 111 8.54 -14.47 7.15
C PRO A 111 8.57 -12.98 7.53
N TYR A 112 9.04 -12.67 8.76
CA TYR A 112 9.13 -11.30 9.23
C TYR A 112 10.36 -10.55 8.75
N LEU A 113 11.29 -11.23 8.09
CA LEU A 113 12.45 -10.61 7.43
C LEU A 113 12.09 -9.97 6.09
N ASN A 114 10.93 -10.27 5.55
CA ASN A 114 10.43 -9.66 4.34
C ASN A 114 10.30 -8.14 4.50
N ARG A 115 10.53 -7.44 3.41
CA ARG A 115 10.42 -5.98 3.35
C ARG A 115 8.99 -5.56 3.05
N ARG A 116 8.67 -4.32 3.36
CA ARG A 116 7.31 -3.81 3.16
C ARG A 116 6.97 -3.45 1.73
N GLY A 117 7.99 -3.14 0.91
CA GLY A 117 7.80 -2.84 -0.49
C GLY A 117 7.32 -4.05 -1.28
N MET A 118 6.48 -3.81 -2.25
CA MET A 118 5.93 -4.82 -3.15
C MET A 118 6.42 -4.59 -4.57
N VAL A 119 6.59 -5.67 -5.32
CA VAL A 119 6.99 -5.68 -6.73
C VAL A 119 5.88 -6.31 -7.55
N PHE A 120 5.55 -5.71 -8.67
CA PHE A 120 4.50 -6.19 -9.58
C PHE A 120 5.07 -6.37 -10.98
N CYS A 121 4.58 -7.38 -11.68
CA CYS A 121 4.80 -7.61 -13.10
C CYS A 121 3.45 -7.67 -13.80
N ASP A 122 3.19 -6.77 -14.75
CA ASP A 122 1.91 -6.64 -15.46
C ASP A 122 0.69 -6.59 -14.51
N GLY A 123 0.85 -5.83 -13.42
CA GLY A 123 -0.18 -5.67 -12.39
C GLY A 123 -0.34 -6.84 -11.42
N LYS A 124 0.43 -7.92 -11.56
CA LYS A 124 0.41 -9.07 -10.64
C LYS A 124 1.59 -9.00 -9.67
N PRO A 125 1.37 -9.23 -8.37
CA PRO A 125 2.44 -9.19 -7.40
C PRO A 125 3.40 -10.37 -7.60
N LEU A 126 4.70 -10.09 -7.47
CA LEU A 126 5.71 -11.13 -7.29
C LEU A 126 5.75 -11.57 -5.82
N VAL A 127 6.12 -12.80 -5.56
CA VAL A 127 6.25 -13.34 -4.21
C VAL A 127 7.58 -12.92 -3.61
N GLN A 128 7.55 -12.27 -2.45
CA GLN A 128 8.79 -11.96 -1.75
C GLN A 128 9.37 -13.19 -1.08
N VAL A 129 10.66 -13.43 -1.28
CA VAL A 129 11.41 -14.49 -0.61
C VAL A 129 12.43 -13.91 0.38
N ALA A 130 12.71 -14.66 1.44
CA ALA A 130 13.61 -14.20 2.51
C ALA A 130 15.10 -14.32 2.12
N LEU A 131 15.44 -15.24 1.24
CA LEU A 131 16.82 -15.53 0.82
C LEU A 131 16.92 -15.51 -0.70
N TYR A 132 17.98 -14.93 -1.22
CA TYR A 132 18.27 -14.86 -2.65
C TYR A 132 18.15 -16.22 -3.37
N ARG A 133 18.71 -17.28 -2.80
CA ARG A 133 18.70 -18.62 -3.40
C ARG A 133 17.29 -19.19 -3.63
N GLN A 134 16.29 -18.75 -2.87
CA GLN A 134 14.91 -19.23 -3.02
C GLN A 134 14.32 -18.81 -4.37
N MET A 135 14.82 -17.74 -4.99
CA MET A 135 14.40 -17.36 -6.34
C MET A 135 14.81 -18.40 -7.40
N THR A 136 15.84 -19.21 -7.15
CA THR A 136 16.22 -20.28 -8.07
C THR A 136 15.18 -21.39 -8.14
N GLU A 137 14.46 -21.59 -7.03
CA GLU A 137 13.42 -22.62 -6.90
C GLU A 137 12.02 -22.06 -7.20
N GLN A 138 11.84 -20.73 -7.11
CA GLN A 138 10.54 -20.08 -7.21
C GLN A 138 10.53 -18.98 -8.29
N PRO A 139 10.08 -19.27 -9.51
CA PRO A 139 9.74 -18.24 -10.49
C PRO A 139 8.65 -17.29 -9.96
N GLY A 140 8.55 -16.10 -10.54
CA GLY A 140 7.58 -15.09 -10.08
C GLY A 140 7.89 -14.53 -8.69
N SER A 141 9.18 -14.46 -8.32
CA SER A 141 9.60 -14.03 -6.98
C SER A 141 10.63 -12.89 -7.01
N TYR A 142 10.80 -12.24 -5.87
CA TYR A 142 11.82 -11.23 -5.67
C TYR A 142 12.44 -11.30 -4.27
N TRP A 143 13.66 -10.80 -4.17
CA TRP A 143 14.40 -10.63 -2.94
C TRP A 143 15.00 -9.24 -2.87
N VAL A 144 15.07 -8.68 -1.65
CA VAL A 144 15.59 -7.34 -1.40
C VAL A 144 16.91 -7.47 -0.63
N GLU A 145 17.96 -6.77 -1.07
CA GLU A 145 19.20 -6.70 -0.31
C GLU A 145 19.01 -6.10 1.08
N ALA A 146 19.90 -6.46 2.01
CA ALA A 146 19.81 -6.05 3.41
C ALA A 146 19.76 -4.52 3.60
N ASN A 147 20.41 -3.76 2.70
CA ASN A 147 20.40 -2.29 2.71
C ASN A 147 19.12 -1.67 2.15
N GLY A 148 18.24 -2.47 1.51
CA GLY A 148 17.01 -1.99 0.90
C GLY A 148 17.20 -1.08 -0.31
N GLN A 149 18.34 -1.17 -1.00
CA GLN A 149 18.70 -0.34 -2.15
C GLN A 149 18.71 -1.09 -3.49
N THR A 150 18.67 -2.41 -3.45
CA THR A 150 18.66 -3.26 -4.64
C THR A 150 17.61 -4.34 -4.49
N ILE A 151 16.83 -4.54 -5.54
CA ILE A 151 15.84 -5.61 -5.65
C ILE A 151 16.34 -6.57 -6.72
N HIS A 152 16.36 -7.86 -6.37
CA HIS A 152 16.57 -8.95 -7.32
C HIS A 152 15.24 -9.65 -7.55
N PHE A 153 14.97 -10.05 -8.79
CA PHE A 153 13.71 -10.71 -9.10
C PHE A 153 13.88 -11.70 -10.27
N ARG A 154 13.06 -12.73 -10.25
CA ARG A 154 12.92 -13.71 -11.31
C ARG A 154 11.49 -13.70 -11.80
N LEU A 155 11.29 -13.45 -13.08
CA LEU A 155 9.96 -13.52 -13.69
C LEU A 155 9.56 -14.99 -13.96
N GLU A 156 8.27 -15.20 -14.18
CA GLU A 156 7.78 -16.48 -14.68
C GLU A 156 8.47 -16.83 -16.01
N ASN A 157 8.77 -18.09 -16.23
CA ASN A 157 9.43 -18.58 -17.44
C ASN A 157 10.81 -17.95 -17.77
N ASP A 158 11.46 -17.29 -16.79
CA ASP A 158 12.75 -16.59 -16.98
C ASP A 158 12.70 -15.48 -18.06
N GLU A 159 11.58 -14.78 -18.16
CA GLU A 159 11.33 -13.75 -19.16
C GLU A 159 12.17 -12.49 -18.95
N ASP A 160 12.31 -11.71 -20.01
CA ASP A 160 13.01 -10.42 -19.95
C ASP A 160 12.09 -9.32 -19.41
N PRO A 161 12.41 -8.65 -18.30
CA PRO A 161 11.55 -7.63 -17.69
C PRO A 161 11.30 -6.42 -18.62
N ARG A 162 12.13 -6.21 -19.63
CA ARG A 162 11.92 -5.13 -20.62
C ARG A 162 10.73 -5.38 -21.55
N MET A 163 10.18 -6.59 -21.53
CA MET A 163 8.97 -6.95 -22.27
C MET A 163 7.70 -6.82 -21.42
N HIS A 164 7.83 -6.40 -20.16
CA HIS A 164 6.76 -6.34 -19.16
C HIS A 164 6.72 -4.96 -18.50
N THR A 165 5.60 -4.65 -17.86
CA THR A 165 5.48 -3.50 -16.97
C THR A 165 5.85 -3.91 -15.55
N ILE A 166 7.04 -3.51 -15.10
CA ILE A 166 7.49 -3.74 -13.73
C ILE A 166 7.21 -2.51 -12.89
N GLU A 167 6.50 -2.70 -11.78
CA GLU A 167 6.13 -1.63 -10.86
C GLU A 167 6.67 -1.90 -9.46
N LEU A 168 7.17 -0.87 -8.80
CA LEU A 168 7.64 -0.91 -7.41
C LEU A 168 6.83 0.05 -6.56
N THR A 169 6.44 -0.39 -5.37
CA THR A 169 5.78 0.50 -4.40
C THR A 169 6.72 1.60 -3.94
N CYS A 170 6.31 2.85 -4.05
CA CYS A 170 7.12 4.03 -3.70
C CYS A 170 6.46 4.97 -2.69
N ARG A 171 5.20 4.73 -2.32
CA ARG A 171 4.44 5.60 -1.41
C ARG A 171 3.71 4.79 -0.36
N GLU A 172 3.53 5.39 0.80
CA GLU A 172 2.78 4.78 1.90
C GLU A 172 1.28 4.70 1.62
N GLN A 173 0.73 5.69 0.93
CA GLN A 173 -0.70 5.90 0.77
C GLN A 173 -1.02 6.43 -0.62
N CYS A 174 -2.27 6.21 -1.07
CA CYS A 174 -2.80 6.76 -2.31
C CYS A 174 -3.62 8.04 -2.06
N PHE A 175 -4.38 8.07 -0.98
CA PHE A 175 -5.23 9.20 -0.61
C PHE A 175 -5.17 9.42 0.90
N ALA A 176 -4.60 10.53 1.33
CA ALA A 176 -4.49 10.89 2.74
C ALA A 176 -4.37 12.40 2.89
N PRO A 177 -5.08 13.03 3.83
CA PRO A 177 -4.94 14.46 4.12
C PRO A 177 -3.50 14.88 4.43
N GLU A 178 -3.18 16.12 4.17
CA GLU A 178 -1.92 16.76 4.59
C GLU A 178 -1.89 16.98 6.10
N ILE A 179 -3.05 17.33 6.65
CA ILE A 179 -3.24 17.64 8.08
C ILE A 179 -4.34 16.75 8.67
N PRO A 180 -4.22 16.35 9.95
CA PRO A 180 -5.25 15.55 10.61
C PRO A 180 -6.55 16.33 10.85
N PHE A 181 -7.59 15.58 11.21
CA PHE A 181 -8.91 16.10 11.62
C PHE A 181 -9.70 16.85 10.55
N LEU A 182 -9.40 16.66 9.26
CA LEU A 182 -10.26 17.20 8.21
C LEU A 182 -11.62 16.48 8.20
N SER A 183 -12.67 17.27 8.07
CA SER A 183 -14.05 16.78 8.12
C SER A 183 -14.80 17.01 6.81
N TYR A 184 -15.92 16.31 6.66
CA TYR A 184 -16.85 16.48 5.54
C TYR A 184 -16.19 16.35 4.16
N ILE A 185 -15.49 15.23 3.97
CA ILE A 185 -14.90 14.85 2.68
C ILE A 185 -15.66 13.65 2.12
N HIS A 186 -16.01 13.69 0.84
CA HIS A 186 -16.63 12.59 0.13
C HIS A 186 -15.69 12.09 -0.96
N VAL A 187 -15.29 10.82 -0.88
CA VAL A 187 -14.45 10.13 -1.88
C VAL A 187 -15.31 9.08 -2.58
N LYS A 188 -15.40 9.14 -3.92
CA LYS A 188 -16.29 8.28 -4.67
C LYS A 188 -15.67 7.74 -5.96
N GLY A 189 -15.80 6.42 -6.15
CA GLY A 189 -15.49 5.75 -7.42
C GLY A 189 -13.99 5.71 -7.77
N ILE A 190 -13.11 5.78 -6.80
CA ILE A 190 -11.65 5.83 -6.99
C ILE A 190 -11.04 4.48 -6.59
N THR A 191 -10.09 3.99 -7.37
CA THR A 191 -9.24 2.86 -7.00
C THR A 191 -7.94 3.38 -6.38
N CYS A 192 -7.59 2.90 -5.20
CA CYS A 192 -6.30 3.09 -4.53
C CYS A 192 -5.50 1.80 -4.62
N ALA A 193 -4.32 1.82 -5.23
CA ALA A 193 -3.55 0.61 -5.49
C ALA A 193 -2.07 0.70 -5.08
N HIS A 194 -1.50 -0.44 -4.69
CA HIS A 194 -0.07 -0.65 -4.44
C HIS A 194 0.51 0.19 -3.30
N ALA A 195 -0.25 0.43 -2.24
CA ALA A 195 0.22 1.22 -1.10
C ALA A 195 1.10 0.39 -0.14
N ALA A 196 2.18 0.97 0.36
CA ALA A 196 3.10 0.31 1.28
C ALA A 196 3.42 1.17 2.50
N MET A 197 2.59 1.10 3.51
CA MET A 197 2.80 1.82 4.76
C MET A 197 4.04 1.31 5.53
N GLY A 198 4.75 2.24 6.16
CA GLY A 198 6.02 1.98 6.82
C GLY A 198 5.96 1.40 8.22
N ALA A 199 4.96 1.75 8.99
CA ALA A 199 4.94 1.39 10.40
C ALA A 199 4.01 0.20 10.69
N PRO A 200 4.49 -0.82 11.41
CA PRO A 200 3.69 -2.00 11.72
C PRO A 200 2.53 -1.72 12.69
N VAL A 201 2.65 -0.68 13.52
CA VAL A 201 1.71 -0.39 14.61
C VAL A 201 0.74 0.74 14.24
N THR A 202 1.06 1.53 13.23
CA THR A 202 0.17 2.59 12.75
C THR A 202 -0.88 2.00 11.82
N GLN A 203 -2.12 2.36 12.03
CA GLN A 203 -3.25 1.85 11.27
C GLN A 203 -3.62 2.76 10.10
N ARG A 204 -2.63 3.22 9.34
CA ARG A 204 -2.86 4.06 8.15
C ARG A 204 -3.22 3.20 6.96
N GLY A 205 -4.33 3.54 6.34
CA GLY A 205 -4.82 2.89 5.13
C GLY A 205 -4.22 3.43 3.84
N ALA A 206 -4.35 2.67 2.75
CA ALA A 206 -4.11 3.18 1.40
C ALA A 206 -4.98 4.41 1.12
N LEU A 207 -6.21 4.40 1.63
CA LEU A 207 -7.10 5.56 1.77
C LEU A 207 -7.27 5.85 3.26
N SER A 208 -6.93 7.06 3.70
CA SER A 208 -6.90 7.46 5.10
C SER A 208 -7.75 8.70 5.35
N CYS A 209 -8.60 8.67 6.37
CA CYS A 209 -9.28 9.85 6.89
C CYS A 209 -8.39 10.68 7.83
N MET A 210 -7.26 10.13 8.27
CA MET A 210 -6.30 10.79 9.16
C MET A 210 -6.95 11.50 10.34
N ARG A 211 -7.69 10.76 11.19
CA ARG A 211 -8.46 11.26 12.33
C ARG A 211 -9.59 12.22 11.95
N GLY A 212 -10.04 12.18 10.68
CA GLY A 212 -11.15 13.01 10.24
C GLY A 212 -12.50 12.51 10.73
N HIS A 213 -13.52 13.31 10.53
CA HIS A 213 -14.89 12.94 10.86
C HIS A 213 -15.89 13.32 9.75
N HIS A 214 -17.03 12.65 9.73
CA HIS A 214 -18.09 12.89 8.72
C HIS A 214 -17.57 12.72 7.28
N TRP A 215 -16.76 11.68 7.05
CA TRP A 215 -16.36 11.29 5.71
C TRP A 215 -17.39 10.35 5.10
N ILE A 216 -17.49 10.38 3.78
CA ILE A 216 -18.22 9.38 3.00
C ILE A 216 -17.23 8.78 2.01
N ILE A 217 -17.04 7.46 2.08
CA ILE A 217 -16.20 6.68 1.15
C ILE A 217 -17.13 5.72 0.44
N GLU A 218 -17.36 5.94 -0.86
CA GLU A 218 -18.40 5.29 -1.61
C GLU A 218 -17.90 4.72 -2.93
N ASN A 219 -18.23 3.44 -3.19
CA ASN A 219 -17.90 2.76 -4.45
C ASN A 219 -16.40 2.84 -4.81
N CYS A 220 -15.53 2.81 -3.81
CA CYS A 220 -14.09 2.84 -3.97
C CYS A 220 -13.53 1.42 -3.99
N THR A 221 -12.39 1.23 -4.65
CA THR A 221 -11.63 -0.01 -4.63
C THR A 221 -10.29 0.21 -3.95
N ILE A 222 -9.90 -0.71 -3.06
CA ILE A 222 -8.53 -0.82 -2.56
C ILE A 222 -7.95 -2.09 -3.15
N ASP A 223 -6.79 -1.97 -3.78
CA ASP A 223 -6.14 -3.08 -4.47
C ASP A 223 -4.65 -3.12 -4.10
N TRP A 224 -4.23 -4.17 -3.40
CA TRP A 224 -2.86 -4.34 -2.90
C TRP A 224 -2.37 -3.20 -2.01
N SER A 225 -2.68 -3.30 -0.73
CA SER A 225 -2.02 -2.54 0.34
C SER A 225 -1.23 -3.48 1.23
N ASN A 226 0.00 -3.15 1.56
CA ASN A 226 0.80 -4.00 2.46
C ASN A 226 0.35 -3.96 3.92
N ALA A 227 -0.59 -3.10 4.29
CA ALA A 227 -1.07 -2.96 5.65
C ALA A 227 -2.60 -2.86 5.69
N VAL A 228 -3.14 -1.67 5.86
CA VAL A 228 -4.58 -1.40 5.99
C VAL A 228 -5.14 -0.91 4.67
N GLY A 229 -6.36 -1.31 4.34
CA GLY A 229 -7.07 -0.80 3.17
C GLY A 229 -7.55 0.63 3.38
N ILE A 230 -8.50 0.81 4.30
CA ILE A 230 -9.09 2.11 4.64
C ILE A 230 -8.95 2.34 6.14
N ASP A 231 -8.44 3.50 6.57
CA ASP A 231 -8.52 3.91 7.96
C ASP A 231 -9.46 5.10 8.16
N ILE A 232 -10.26 5.01 9.22
CA ILE A 232 -11.27 5.99 9.59
C ILE A 232 -11.15 6.43 11.05
N GLY A 233 -10.05 6.07 11.69
CA GLY A 233 -9.82 6.33 13.10
C GLY A 233 -8.51 7.01 13.40
N ASN A 234 -8.05 6.82 14.60
CA ASN A 234 -6.70 7.17 14.99
C ASN A 234 -5.71 6.15 14.42
N GLU A 235 -4.58 6.59 13.91
CA GLU A 235 -3.52 5.72 13.36
C GLU A 235 -2.67 5.08 14.47
N CYS A 236 -2.79 5.51 15.68
CA CYS A 236 -2.01 5.00 16.80
C CYS A 236 -2.71 5.26 18.14
N TRP A 237 -2.70 4.27 19.00
CA TRP A 237 -3.24 4.36 20.35
C TRP A 237 -2.46 5.27 21.32
N HIS A 238 -1.27 5.71 20.92
CA HIS A 238 -0.45 6.62 21.72
C HIS A 238 -0.82 8.11 21.58
N HIS A 239 -1.73 8.43 20.68
CA HIS A 239 -2.17 9.80 20.50
C HIS A 239 -3.42 10.06 21.33
N ASP A 240 -3.33 10.97 22.25
CA ASP A 240 -4.48 11.46 22.98
C ASP A 240 -5.45 12.16 22.02
N ILE A 241 -6.74 11.89 22.22
CA ILE A 241 -7.80 12.60 21.52
C ILE A 241 -8.37 13.58 22.51
N LEU A 242 -8.28 14.87 22.17
CA LEU A 242 -8.83 15.92 23.01
C LEU A 242 -10.36 15.90 22.97
N PRO A 243 -11.04 16.35 24.03
CA PRO A 243 -12.50 16.31 24.11
C PRO A 243 -13.26 17.07 23.01
N ASP A 244 -12.60 18.02 22.36
CA ASP A 244 -13.12 18.79 21.23
C ASP A 244 -12.80 18.18 19.85
N GLN A 245 -12.02 17.11 19.82
CA GLN A 245 -11.66 16.39 18.61
C GLN A 245 -12.62 15.23 18.38
N GLN A 246 -13.33 15.29 17.27
CA GLN A 246 -14.22 14.20 16.83
C GLN A 246 -13.49 13.32 15.83
N ILE A 247 -13.63 11.99 15.97
CA ILE A 247 -13.16 11.00 15.02
C ILE A 247 -14.32 10.07 14.70
N GLY A 248 -14.54 9.79 13.41
CA GLY A 248 -15.61 8.90 13.00
C GLY A 248 -16.77 9.61 12.33
N TYR A 249 -18.01 9.23 12.68
CA TYR A 249 -19.20 9.66 11.93
C TYR A 249 -19.05 9.42 10.42
N THR A 250 -18.30 8.36 10.08
CA THR A 250 -17.85 8.04 8.72
C THR A 250 -18.75 6.96 8.13
N ILE A 251 -19.05 7.10 6.86
CA ILE A 251 -19.80 6.11 6.08
C ILE A 251 -18.87 5.47 5.07
N ILE A 252 -18.79 4.13 5.07
CA ILE A 252 -18.08 3.34 4.06
C ILE A 252 -19.10 2.42 3.41
N ARG A 253 -19.37 2.59 2.13
CA ARG A 253 -20.36 1.77 1.44
C ARG A 253 -20.03 1.45 0.00
N GLY A 254 -20.44 0.25 -0.43
CA GLY A 254 -20.27 -0.21 -1.80
C GLY A 254 -18.82 -0.35 -2.24
N CYS A 255 -17.87 -0.43 -1.28
CA CYS A 255 -16.45 -0.52 -1.57
C CYS A 255 -16.00 -1.97 -1.76
N HIS A 256 -15.00 -2.17 -2.61
CA HIS A 256 -14.31 -3.44 -2.77
C HIS A 256 -12.88 -3.31 -2.23
N ILE A 257 -12.58 -3.98 -1.13
CA ILE A 257 -11.27 -3.94 -0.47
C ILE A 257 -10.64 -5.32 -0.59
N LYS A 258 -9.56 -5.42 -1.33
CA LYS A 258 -8.93 -6.71 -1.65
C LYS A 258 -7.43 -6.67 -1.48
N ASP A 259 -6.87 -7.84 -1.14
CA ASP A 259 -5.43 -8.08 -1.05
C ASP A 259 -4.70 -7.09 -0.14
N VAL A 260 -5.18 -6.95 1.08
CA VAL A 260 -4.58 -6.09 2.10
C VAL A 260 -3.83 -6.88 3.16
N GLY A 261 -2.64 -6.42 3.51
CA GLY A 261 -1.69 -7.16 4.32
C GLY A 261 -2.14 -7.42 5.76
N VAL A 262 -2.93 -6.54 6.34
CA VAL A 262 -3.37 -6.61 7.74
C VAL A 262 -4.87 -6.69 7.85
N CYS A 263 -5.58 -5.61 7.57
CA CYS A 263 -7.04 -5.56 7.66
C CYS A 263 -7.66 -4.63 6.62
N GLY A 264 -8.89 -4.93 6.22
CA GLY A 264 -9.61 -4.12 5.23
C GLY A 264 -9.90 -2.71 5.72
N ILE A 265 -10.47 -2.59 6.92
CA ILE A 265 -10.86 -1.31 7.52
C ILE A 265 -10.34 -1.26 8.96
N ALA A 266 -9.70 -0.14 9.33
CA ALA A 266 -9.27 0.16 10.69
C ALA A 266 -9.95 1.42 11.22
N GLY A 267 -10.44 1.39 12.46
CA GLY A 267 -11.22 2.48 13.03
C GLY A 267 -10.97 2.69 14.52
N LEU A 268 -9.70 2.77 14.96
CA LEU A 268 -9.37 2.99 16.36
C LEU A 268 -9.94 4.32 16.84
N PHE A 269 -10.74 4.28 17.92
CA PHE A 269 -11.47 5.41 18.50
C PHE A 269 -12.47 6.10 17.56
N ALA A 270 -12.83 5.50 16.44
CA ALA A 270 -13.87 6.04 15.57
C ALA A 270 -15.27 5.76 16.18
N GLU A 271 -16.09 6.82 16.27
CA GLU A 271 -17.45 6.76 16.78
C GLU A 271 -18.48 6.84 15.65
N HIS A 272 -19.67 6.27 15.86
CA HIS A 272 -20.83 6.41 14.98
C HIS A 272 -20.53 6.10 13.50
N VAL A 273 -19.91 4.95 13.24
CA VAL A 273 -19.49 4.53 11.90
C VAL A 273 -20.58 3.66 11.26
N LEU A 274 -20.85 3.89 9.98
CA LEU A 274 -21.68 3.03 9.16
C LEU A 274 -20.81 2.33 8.10
N ILE A 275 -20.77 1.00 8.14
CA ILE A 275 -20.08 0.16 7.16
C ILE A 275 -21.11 -0.78 6.56
N GLU A 276 -21.46 -0.57 5.29
CA GLU A 276 -22.53 -1.33 4.64
C GLU A 276 -22.21 -1.68 3.18
N ASP A 277 -22.70 -2.79 2.71
CA ASP A 277 -22.61 -3.23 1.30
C ASP A 277 -21.17 -3.28 0.74
N ASN A 278 -20.17 -3.58 1.57
CA ASN A 278 -18.79 -3.69 1.17
C ASN A 278 -18.38 -5.14 0.96
N LEU A 279 -17.51 -5.39 -0.02
CA LEU A 279 -16.82 -6.66 -0.19
C LEU A 279 -15.39 -6.52 0.33
N ILE A 280 -14.99 -7.37 1.29
CA ILE A 280 -13.63 -7.38 1.85
C ILE A 280 -13.08 -8.80 1.71
N GLU A 281 -11.98 -8.95 0.99
CA GLU A 281 -11.36 -10.25 0.72
C GLU A 281 -9.83 -10.18 0.66
N GLY A 282 -9.13 -11.31 0.78
CA GLY A 282 -7.68 -11.37 0.70
C GLY A 282 -6.96 -10.59 1.80
N THR A 283 -7.48 -10.59 3.04
CA THR A 283 -6.87 -9.84 4.15
C THR A 283 -5.89 -10.69 4.94
N GLY A 284 -4.90 -10.04 5.60
CA GLY A 284 -4.00 -10.68 6.56
C GLY A 284 -2.86 -11.47 5.94
N TRP A 285 -2.50 -11.24 4.68
CA TRP A 285 -1.43 -11.97 4.01
C TRP A 285 -0.02 -11.63 4.52
N GLN A 286 0.16 -10.53 5.22
CA GLN A 286 1.45 -10.11 5.80
C GLN A 286 1.87 -10.93 7.03
N LYS A 287 1.00 -11.76 7.59
CA LYS A 287 1.30 -12.59 8.77
C LYS A 287 1.87 -11.81 9.95
N MET A 288 1.31 -10.66 10.25
CA MET A 288 1.67 -9.86 11.42
C MET A 288 0.91 -10.29 12.66
#